data_86a6dd745c6b3dcb9479d38e54d87830
#
_entry.id   86a6dd745c6b3dcb9479d38e54d87830
#
_cell.length_a   1.000
_cell.length_b   1.000
_cell.length_c   1.000
_cell.angle_alpha   90.00
_cell.angle_beta   90.00
_cell.angle_gamma   90.00
#
_symmetry.space_group_name_H-M   'P 1'
#
loop_
_entity.id
_entity.type
_entity.pdbx_description
1 polymer ?
#
loop_
_entity_poly.entity_id
_entity_poly.type
_entity_poly.pdbx_seq_one_letter_code
_entity_poly.pdbx_strand_id
1 'polypeptide(L)'
;MSHRARPERGARFPLHVVLRTVRGIASLRHPRIFTAVRAAIEAASSRFGMRVVHFSVQGNHIHLIVEAADKLSLTRGMQGLMVRIARAVNRAVGRSGKVFDDHYFARELRTPAEVRRAVRYVLDNAMLHAGASPRTDPCASSVHLVAPRTWLLSVGWLRSRAGPLPVSEWSTFEDGGESGTPAPANSSRTAASRQIPLLRCG
;
A
#
# COMPACT_ATOMS: atom_id res chain seq x y z
N MET A 1 -9.62 -27.14 -0.97
CA MET A 1 -10.30 -25.89 -1.41
C MET A 1 -9.84 -25.56 -2.82
N SER A 2 -10.77 -25.42 -3.76
CA SER A 2 -10.47 -25.15 -5.17
C SER A 2 -9.89 -23.73 -5.29
N HIS A 3 -8.65 -23.61 -5.75
CA HIS A 3 -8.05 -22.33 -6.09
C HIS A 3 -8.73 -21.80 -7.35
N ARG A 4 -9.73 -20.95 -7.18
CA ARG A 4 -10.40 -20.28 -8.29
C ARG A 4 -9.36 -19.48 -9.08
N ALA A 5 -9.12 -19.85 -10.33
CA ALA A 5 -8.18 -19.14 -11.20
C ALA A 5 -8.57 -17.67 -11.24
N ARG A 6 -7.59 -16.79 -10.98
CA ARG A 6 -7.79 -15.34 -11.06
C ARG A 6 -8.15 -14.98 -12.50
N PRO A 7 -9.20 -14.17 -12.78
CA PRO A 7 -9.62 -13.81 -14.13
C PRO A 7 -8.45 -13.18 -14.93
N GLU A 8 -8.47 -13.35 -16.23
CA GLU A 8 -7.50 -12.70 -17.13
C GLU A 8 -7.59 -11.18 -16.99
N ARG A 9 -6.44 -10.53 -16.83
CA ARG A 9 -6.33 -9.09 -16.60
C ARG A 9 -5.78 -8.42 -17.86
N GLY A 10 -6.51 -7.42 -18.33
CA GLY A 10 -6.05 -6.59 -19.45
C GLY A 10 -5.10 -5.49 -18.97
N ALA A 11 -4.11 -5.15 -19.80
CA ALA A 11 -3.14 -4.07 -19.56
C ALA A 11 -3.76 -2.66 -19.37
N ARG A 12 -5.05 -2.51 -19.68
CA ARG A 12 -5.77 -1.22 -19.71
C ARG A 12 -6.16 -0.65 -18.35
N PHE A 13 -6.12 -1.46 -17.29
CA PHE A 13 -6.55 -1.04 -15.95
C PHE A 13 -5.37 -1.02 -14.99
N PRO A 14 -5.14 0.11 -14.28
CA PRO A 14 -4.22 0.11 -13.15
C PRO A 14 -4.80 -0.71 -12.00
N LEU A 15 -3.92 -1.13 -11.08
CA LEU A 15 -4.30 -1.95 -9.93
C LEU A 15 -3.90 -1.24 -8.64
N HIS A 16 -4.78 -1.33 -7.65
CA HIS A 16 -4.42 -1.10 -6.26
C HIS A 16 -3.97 -2.43 -5.64
N VAL A 17 -2.75 -2.45 -5.11
CA VAL A 17 -2.15 -3.64 -4.50
C VAL A 17 -1.82 -3.35 -3.05
N VAL A 18 -2.06 -4.32 -2.17
CA VAL A 18 -1.71 -4.27 -0.76
C VAL A 18 -0.81 -5.45 -0.42
N LEU A 19 0.35 -5.13 0.18
CA LEU A 19 1.31 -6.11 0.73
C LEU A 19 1.26 -6.03 2.24
N ARG A 20 0.91 -7.12 2.92
CA ARG A 20 0.87 -7.18 4.38
C ARG A 20 2.09 -7.92 4.92
N THR A 21 2.67 -7.43 6.02
CA THR A 21 3.76 -8.14 6.70
C THR A 21 3.20 -9.21 7.62
N VAL A 22 3.98 -10.28 7.82
CA VAL A 22 3.71 -11.25 8.90
C VAL A 22 3.83 -10.58 10.27
N ARG A 23 3.22 -11.19 11.29
CA ARG A 23 3.34 -10.71 12.68
C ARG A 23 4.81 -10.71 13.13
N GLY A 24 5.16 -9.77 14.00
CA GLY A 24 6.52 -9.66 14.56
C GLY A 24 7.51 -8.89 13.70
N ILE A 25 7.10 -8.33 12.57
CA ILE A 25 7.90 -7.34 11.83
C ILE A 25 7.76 -5.98 12.51
N ALA A 26 8.90 -5.32 12.76
CA ALA A 26 8.91 -3.95 13.25
C ALA A 26 8.21 -3.00 12.25
N SER A 27 7.67 -1.89 12.74
CA SER A 27 6.97 -0.92 11.90
C SER A 27 7.80 -0.54 10.68
N LEU A 28 7.22 -0.71 9.48
CA LEU A 28 7.86 -0.33 8.22
C LEU A 28 8.09 1.19 8.10
N ARG A 29 7.38 1.99 8.94
CA ARG A 29 7.55 3.45 9.03
C ARG A 29 8.71 3.87 9.93
N HIS A 30 9.38 2.93 10.62
CA HIS A 30 10.63 3.25 11.33
C HIS A 30 11.66 3.80 10.33
N PRO A 31 12.32 4.94 10.56
CA PRO A 31 13.13 5.66 9.57
C PRO A 31 14.12 4.77 8.81
N ARG A 32 14.89 3.94 9.55
CA ARG A 32 15.87 3.02 8.96
C ARG A 32 15.23 1.98 8.04
N ILE A 33 14.06 1.44 8.42
CA ILE A 33 13.32 0.44 7.63
C ILE A 33 12.68 1.10 6.43
N PHE A 34 12.02 2.25 6.63
CA PHE A 34 11.38 3.01 5.56
C PHE A 34 12.36 3.39 4.44
N THR A 35 13.54 3.92 4.80
CA THR A 35 14.59 4.25 3.82
C THR A 35 14.96 3.02 2.97
N ALA A 36 15.12 1.85 3.59
CA ALA A 36 15.45 0.62 2.89
C ALA A 36 14.28 0.12 2.01
N VAL A 37 13.04 0.22 2.50
CA VAL A 37 11.83 -0.14 1.74
C VAL A 37 11.64 0.78 0.54
N ARG A 38 11.75 2.09 0.74
CA ARG A 38 11.64 3.09 -0.32
C ARG A 38 12.67 2.84 -1.43
N ALA A 39 13.93 2.68 -1.10
CA ALA A 39 14.99 2.38 -2.06
C ALA A 39 14.73 1.07 -2.82
N ALA A 40 14.18 0.05 -2.15
CA ALA A 40 13.81 -1.22 -2.79
C ALA A 40 12.64 -1.07 -3.77
N ILE A 41 11.63 -0.23 -3.46
CA ILE A 41 10.51 0.07 -4.34
C ILE A 41 10.98 0.86 -5.57
N GLU A 42 11.77 1.92 -5.36
CA GLU A 42 12.33 2.77 -6.43
C GLU A 42 13.16 1.94 -7.42
N ALA A 43 14.05 1.09 -6.92
CA ALA A 43 14.89 0.22 -7.75
C ALA A 43 14.13 -0.87 -8.54
N ALA A 44 12.89 -1.17 -8.14
CA ALA A 44 12.03 -2.15 -8.81
C ALA A 44 10.80 -1.53 -9.49
N SER A 45 10.72 -0.20 -9.54
CA SER A 45 9.54 0.55 -9.99
C SER A 45 9.12 0.28 -11.43
N SER A 46 10.02 -0.22 -12.30
CA SER A 46 9.71 -0.59 -13.69
C SER A 46 10.48 -1.84 -14.10
N ARG A 47 9.91 -3.03 -13.78
CA ARG A 47 10.55 -4.32 -14.12
C ARG A 47 9.52 -5.35 -14.55
N PHE A 48 9.93 -6.26 -15.42
CA PHE A 48 9.12 -7.40 -15.90
C PHE A 48 7.77 -7.00 -16.52
N GLY A 49 7.68 -5.81 -17.15
CA GLY A 49 6.43 -5.30 -17.69
C GLY A 49 5.46 -4.75 -16.64
N MET A 50 5.84 -4.73 -15.35
CA MET A 50 5.12 -4.07 -14.26
C MET A 50 5.75 -2.72 -13.95
N ARG A 51 4.93 -1.75 -13.54
CA ARG A 51 5.30 -0.38 -13.17
C ARG A 51 4.63 -0.01 -11.86
N VAL A 52 5.41 0.44 -10.88
CA VAL A 52 4.89 1.00 -9.63
C VAL A 52 4.81 2.52 -9.81
N VAL A 53 3.59 3.06 -9.87
CA VAL A 53 3.38 4.50 -10.10
C VAL A 53 3.33 5.26 -8.79
N HIS A 54 2.60 4.75 -7.81
CA HIS A 54 2.51 5.31 -6.46
C HIS A 54 2.69 4.26 -5.39
N PHE A 55 3.13 4.68 -4.21
CA PHE A 55 3.16 3.84 -3.01
C PHE A 55 2.85 4.66 -1.75
N SER A 56 2.42 3.94 -0.71
CA SER A 56 2.37 4.42 0.67
C SER A 56 2.76 3.29 1.62
N VAL A 57 3.69 3.57 2.53
CA VAL A 57 4.19 2.61 3.51
C VAL A 57 3.51 2.86 4.85
N GLN A 58 2.79 1.88 5.35
CA GLN A 58 2.14 1.88 6.65
C GLN A 58 2.94 1.06 7.67
N GLY A 59 2.49 0.99 8.92
CA GLY A 59 3.21 0.27 9.96
C GLY A 59 3.47 -1.20 9.64
N ASN A 60 2.47 -1.90 9.11
CA ASN A 60 2.50 -3.34 8.84
C ASN A 60 2.07 -3.72 7.41
N HIS A 61 1.88 -2.75 6.53
CA HIS A 61 1.51 -3.02 5.14
C HIS A 61 1.98 -1.91 4.20
N ILE A 62 1.94 -2.19 2.89
CA ILE A 62 2.32 -1.26 1.83
C ILE A 62 1.20 -1.23 0.80
N HIS A 63 0.71 -0.04 0.48
CA HIS A 63 -0.17 0.20 -0.65
C HIS A 63 0.64 0.59 -1.88
N LEU A 64 0.24 0.03 -3.04
CA LEU A 64 0.85 0.34 -4.33
C LEU A 64 -0.23 0.64 -5.35
N ILE A 65 0.00 1.61 -6.22
CA ILE A 65 -0.73 1.76 -7.48
C ILE A 65 0.22 1.28 -8.58
N VAL A 66 -0.18 0.20 -9.25
CA VAL A 66 0.66 -0.45 -10.26
C VAL A 66 -0.05 -0.58 -11.62
N GLU A 67 0.73 -0.62 -12.67
CA GLU A 67 0.32 -0.99 -14.01
C GLU A 67 1.10 -2.25 -14.42
N ALA A 68 0.46 -3.16 -15.14
CA ALA A 68 1.12 -4.35 -15.66
C ALA A 68 0.62 -4.67 -17.07
N ALA A 69 1.51 -5.10 -17.94
CA ALA A 69 1.19 -5.44 -19.33
C ALA A 69 0.19 -6.60 -19.41
N ASP A 70 0.34 -7.57 -18.50
CA ASP A 70 -0.49 -8.76 -18.40
C ASP A 70 -0.39 -9.39 -17.00
N LYS A 71 -1.08 -10.50 -16.80
CA LYS A 71 -1.07 -11.25 -15.54
C LYS A 71 0.32 -11.78 -15.17
N LEU A 72 1.09 -12.24 -16.14
CA LEU A 72 2.43 -12.78 -15.92
C LEU A 72 3.39 -11.68 -15.51
N SER A 73 3.34 -10.53 -16.17
CA SER A 73 4.08 -9.32 -15.82
C SER A 73 3.79 -8.86 -14.40
N LEU A 74 2.51 -8.85 -14.00
CA LEU A 74 2.12 -8.54 -12.63
C LEU A 74 2.72 -9.54 -11.64
N THR A 75 2.57 -10.84 -11.90
CA THR A 75 3.04 -11.89 -10.99
C THR A 75 4.56 -11.82 -10.82
N ARG A 76 5.33 -11.75 -11.91
CA ARG A 76 6.79 -11.67 -11.88
C ARG A 76 7.28 -10.36 -11.24
N GLY A 77 6.62 -9.25 -11.59
CA GLY A 77 6.94 -7.95 -11.03
C GLY A 77 6.70 -7.89 -9.52
N MET A 78 5.55 -8.37 -9.06
CA MET A 78 5.21 -8.41 -7.64
C MET A 78 6.13 -9.35 -6.85
N GLN A 79 6.40 -10.55 -7.37
CA GLN A 79 7.34 -11.49 -6.75
C GLN A 79 8.73 -10.86 -6.59
N GLY A 80 9.26 -10.27 -7.66
CA GLY A 80 10.56 -9.61 -7.62
C GLY A 80 10.61 -8.43 -6.65
N LEU A 81 9.54 -7.62 -6.60
CA LEU A 81 9.40 -6.50 -5.67
C LEU A 81 9.35 -6.98 -4.21
N MET A 82 8.48 -7.95 -3.90
CA MET A 82 8.34 -8.50 -2.54
C MET A 82 9.66 -9.09 -2.02
N VAL A 83 10.37 -9.86 -2.84
CA VAL A 83 11.69 -10.42 -2.48
C VAL A 83 12.69 -9.30 -2.19
N ARG A 84 12.72 -8.26 -3.01
CA ARG A 84 13.63 -7.13 -2.83
C ARG A 84 13.34 -6.37 -1.54
N ILE A 85 12.07 -6.06 -1.27
CA ILE A 85 11.67 -5.38 -0.03
C ILE A 85 11.97 -6.27 1.18
N ALA A 86 11.64 -7.57 1.12
CA ALA A 86 11.90 -8.50 2.23
C ALA A 86 13.40 -8.56 2.59
N ARG A 87 14.27 -8.62 1.58
CA ARG A 87 15.72 -8.57 1.79
C ARG A 87 16.17 -7.23 2.40
N ALA A 88 15.58 -6.12 1.96
CA ALA A 88 15.92 -4.80 2.48
C ALA A 88 15.49 -4.65 3.94
N VAL A 89 14.26 -5.06 4.30
CA VAL A 89 13.75 -5.07 5.68
C VAL A 89 14.61 -5.96 6.58
N ASN A 90 14.85 -7.21 6.17
CA ASN A 90 15.66 -8.15 6.95
C ASN A 90 17.05 -7.62 7.23
N ARG A 91 17.71 -7.02 6.23
CA ARG A 91 19.02 -6.38 6.40
C ARG A 91 18.97 -5.19 7.34
N ALA A 92 17.93 -4.34 7.23
CA ALA A 92 17.79 -3.14 8.05
C ALA A 92 17.63 -3.47 9.54
N VAL A 93 17.02 -4.61 9.89
CA VAL A 93 16.79 -5.02 11.30
C VAL A 93 17.64 -6.19 11.77
N GLY A 94 18.58 -6.67 10.95
CA GLY A 94 19.49 -7.77 11.32
C GLY A 94 18.78 -9.12 11.48
N ARG A 95 17.73 -9.40 10.70
CA ARG A 95 16.97 -10.67 10.77
C ARG A 95 16.99 -11.42 9.44
N SER A 96 16.47 -12.64 9.44
CA SER A 96 16.23 -13.48 8.27
C SER A 96 14.79 -13.99 8.24
N GLY A 97 14.38 -14.63 7.15
CA GLY A 97 13.10 -15.29 7.02
C GLY A 97 12.01 -14.43 6.38
N LYS A 98 10.78 -14.90 6.50
CA LYS A 98 9.58 -14.33 5.85
C LYS A 98 9.27 -12.94 6.40
N VAL A 99 8.94 -12.02 5.49
CA VAL A 99 8.53 -10.63 5.82
C VAL A 99 7.09 -10.39 5.44
N PHE A 100 6.64 -10.89 4.30
CA PHE A 100 5.27 -10.72 3.81
C PHE A 100 4.46 -12.01 3.92
N ASP A 101 3.13 -11.88 4.01
CA ASP A 101 2.22 -12.99 3.83
C ASP A 101 2.37 -13.61 2.44
N ASP A 102 1.85 -14.84 2.25
CA ASP A 102 2.03 -15.59 1.00
C ASP A 102 1.33 -14.94 -0.19
N HIS A 103 0.30 -14.14 0.08
CA HIS A 103 -0.54 -13.54 -0.95
C HIS A 103 -0.61 -12.03 -0.77
N TYR A 104 -0.51 -11.31 -1.89
CA TYR A 104 -0.87 -9.90 -1.95
C TYR A 104 -2.32 -9.77 -2.44
N PHE A 105 -3.00 -8.77 -1.96
CA PHE A 105 -4.29 -8.35 -2.49
C PHE A 105 -4.07 -7.46 -3.72
N ALA A 106 -4.89 -7.64 -4.78
CA ALA A 106 -4.85 -6.77 -5.95
C ALA A 106 -6.23 -6.57 -6.54
N ARG A 107 -6.66 -5.31 -6.68
CA ARG A 107 -7.92 -4.89 -7.27
C ARG A 107 -7.67 -4.04 -8.51
N GLU A 108 -8.38 -4.34 -9.62
CA GLU A 108 -8.41 -3.49 -10.80
C GLU A 108 -9.22 -2.21 -10.54
N LEU A 109 -8.69 -1.10 -11.03
CA LEU A 109 -9.35 0.21 -11.01
C LEU A 109 -9.88 0.50 -12.42
N ARG A 110 -11.17 0.30 -12.60
CA ARG A 110 -11.79 0.27 -13.94
C ARG A 110 -12.36 1.60 -14.40
N THR A 111 -12.57 2.54 -13.47
CA THR A 111 -13.18 3.83 -13.76
C THR A 111 -12.30 4.99 -13.31
N PRO A 112 -12.43 6.19 -13.92
CA PRO A 112 -11.75 7.40 -13.45
C PRO A 112 -11.99 7.71 -11.97
N ALA A 113 -13.21 7.44 -11.48
CA ALA A 113 -13.59 7.67 -10.09
C ALA A 113 -12.82 6.72 -9.15
N GLU A 114 -12.74 5.42 -9.48
CA GLU A 114 -11.99 4.44 -8.70
C GLU A 114 -10.50 4.79 -8.64
N VAL A 115 -9.90 5.18 -9.79
CA VAL A 115 -8.50 5.58 -9.83
C VAL A 115 -8.25 6.80 -8.97
N ARG A 116 -9.11 7.85 -9.10
CA ARG A 116 -8.99 9.08 -8.30
C ARG A 116 -9.04 8.77 -6.80
N ARG A 117 -9.99 7.95 -6.38
CA ARG A 117 -10.16 7.55 -4.97
C ARG A 117 -8.94 6.75 -4.49
N ALA A 118 -8.49 5.75 -5.27
CA ALA A 118 -7.35 4.92 -4.92
C ALA A 118 -6.04 5.73 -4.81
N VAL A 119 -5.78 6.63 -5.75
CA VAL A 119 -4.61 7.50 -5.70
C VAL A 119 -4.65 8.40 -4.47
N ARG A 120 -5.79 9.06 -4.20
CA ARG A 120 -5.94 9.89 -2.99
C ARG A 120 -5.78 9.06 -1.73
N TYR A 121 -6.42 7.90 -1.65
CA TYR A 121 -6.27 7.01 -0.51
C TYR A 121 -4.81 6.62 -0.27
N VAL A 122 -4.08 6.22 -1.31
CA VAL A 122 -2.67 5.84 -1.19
C VAL A 122 -1.80 7.01 -0.77
N LEU A 123 -2.05 8.22 -1.28
CA LEU A 123 -1.24 9.40 -0.96
C LEU A 123 -1.60 10.02 0.41
N ASP A 124 -2.87 9.96 0.81
CA ASP A 124 -3.38 10.61 2.01
C ASP A 124 -3.59 9.63 3.19
N ASN A 125 -3.27 8.34 3.04
CA ASN A 125 -3.64 7.27 3.97
C ASN A 125 -3.22 7.53 5.43
N ALA A 126 -1.98 7.95 5.67
CA ALA A 126 -1.53 8.23 7.04
C ALA A 126 -2.29 9.35 7.72
N MET A 127 -2.90 10.25 6.96
CA MET A 127 -3.65 11.40 7.45
C MET A 127 -5.09 11.05 7.79
N LEU A 128 -5.68 10.12 7.02
CA LEU A 128 -7.02 9.60 7.28
C LEU A 128 -7.07 8.86 8.62
N HIS A 129 -5.97 8.21 9.02
CA HIS A 129 -5.88 7.47 10.28
C HIS A 129 -5.38 8.32 11.47
N ALA A 130 -4.70 9.45 11.24
CA ALA A 130 -4.10 10.27 12.29
C ALA A 130 -4.89 11.54 12.63
N GLY A 131 -5.99 11.84 11.92
CA GLY A 131 -6.76 13.07 12.13
C GLY A 131 -5.96 14.37 11.89
N ALA A 132 -4.85 14.28 11.17
CA ALA A 132 -3.92 15.40 10.98
C ALA A 132 -4.30 16.27 9.76
N SER A 133 -3.89 17.54 9.80
CA SER A 133 -4.06 18.53 8.73
C SER A 133 -3.44 18.10 7.38
N PRO A 134 -3.86 18.63 6.22
CA PRO A 134 -3.48 18.14 4.88
C PRO A 134 -2.01 18.38 4.53
N ARG A 135 -1.12 17.64 5.15
CA ARG A 135 0.29 17.53 4.78
C ARG A 135 0.54 16.19 4.11
N THR A 136 1.31 16.17 3.05
CA THR A 136 1.72 14.95 2.34
C THR A 136 2.37 13.96 3.31
N ASP A 137 1.91 12.70 3.33
CA ASP A 137 2.54 11.65 4.15
C ASP A 137 4.00 11.45 3.71
N PRO A 138 5.00 11.64 4.60
CA PRO A 138 6.41 11.47 4.25
C PRO A 138 6.76 10.01 3.87
N CYS A 139 5.92 9.05 4.24
CA CYS A 139 6.08 7.64 3.88
C CYS A 139 5.28 7.23 2.63
N ALA A 140 4.75 8.19 1.87
CA ALA A 140 4.12 7.99 0.58
C ALA A 140 4.91 8.69 -0.54
N SER A 141 4.66 8.27 -1.78
CA SER A 141 5.20 8.98 -2.95
C SER A 141 4.50 10.33 -3.11
N SER A 142 5.25 11.42 -3.17
CA SER A 142 4.70 12.76 -3.46
C SER A 142 4.45 12.98 -4.94
N VAL A 143 5.18 12.26 -5.80
CA VAL A 143 5.08 12.29 -7.26
C VAL A 143 5.06 10.86 -7.82
N HIS A 144 4.77 10.71 -9.10
CA HIS A 144 4.89 9.41 -9.77
C HIS A 144 6.34 8.91 -9.71
N LEU A 145 6.56 7.67 -9.27
CA LEU A 145 7.88 7.02 -9.36
C LEU A 145 8.29 6.79 -10.82
N VAL A 146 7.31 6.43 -11.64
CA VAL A 146 7.44 6.28 -13.09
C VAL A 146 6.20 6.85 -13.76
N ALA A 147 6.34 7.43 -14.94
CA ALA A 147 5.22 8.00 -15.67
C ALA A 147 4.15 6.93 -15.95
N PRO A 148 2.86 7.18 -15.64
CA PRO A 148 1.79 6.24 -15.93
C PRO A 148 1.59 6.06 -17.44
N ARG A 149 1.13 4.87 -17.85
CA ARG A 149 0.84 4.53 -19.25
C ARG A 149 -0.64 4.38 -19.56
N THR A 150 -1.44 3.90 -18.59
CA THR A 150 -2.87 3.77 -18.80
C THR A 150 -3.52 5.15 -18.85
N TRP A 151 -4.47 5.31 -19.76
CA TRP A 151 -5.25 6.55 -19.84
C TRP A 151 -5.93 6.91 -18.51
N LEU A 152 -6.43 5.89 -17.80
CA LEU A 152 -7.09 6.08 -16.50
C LEU A 152 -6.18 6.74 -15.48
N LEU A 153 -4.90 6.34 -15.41
CA LEU A 153 -3.96 6.84 -14.40
C LEU A 153 -3.18 8.08 -14.89
N SER A 154 -3.05 8.30 -16.20
CA SER A 154 -2.40 9.51 -16.75
C SER A 154 -3.34 10.71 -16.85
N VAL A 155 -4.58 10.51 -17.28
CA VAL A 155 -5.53 11.59 -17.61
C VAL A 155 -6.89 11.38 -16.97
N GLY A 156 -7.43 10.15 -17.02
CA GLY A 156 -8.82 9.86 -16.70
C GLY A 156 -9.21 10.28 -15.28
N TRP A 157 -8.39 10.00 -14.29
CA TRP A 157 -8.65 10.33 -12.89
C TRP A 157 -8.73 11.84 -12.61
N LEU A 158 -7.99 12.65 -13.37
CA LEU A 158 -8.04 14.12 -13.25
C LEU A 158 -9.40 14.68 -13.68
N ARG A 159 -10.09 13.99 -14.60
CA ARG A 159 -11.43 14.39 -15.10
C ARG A 159 -12.56 13.96 -14.17
N SER A 160 -12.28 13.10 -13.20
CA SER A 160 -13.28 12.64 -12.23
C SER A 160 -13.52 13.71 -11.16
N ARG A 161 -14.80 13.96 -10.84
CA ARG A 161 -15.24 14.81 -9.71
C ARG A 161 -15.53 13.99 -8.45
N ALA A 162 -15.23 12.69 -8.43
CA ALA A 162 -15.49 11.84 -7.28
C ALA A 162 -14.75 12.36 -6.04
N GLY A 163 -15.51 12.56 -4.97
CA GLY A 163 -14.99 12.89 -3.64
C GLY A 163 -14.17 11.74 -3.03
N PRO A 164 -13.60 11.92 -1.83
CA PRO A 164 -12.95 10.84 -1.09
C PRO A 164 -13.98 9.74 -0.78
N LEU A 165 -13.52 8.48 -0.79
CA LEU A 165 -14.34 7.38 -0.27
C LEU A 165 -14.40 7.46 1.25
N PRO A 166 -15.53 7.05 1.87
CA PRO A 166 -15.52 6.76 3.30
C PRO A 166 -14.48 5.68 3.60
N VAL A 167 -13.77 5.86 4.71
CA VAL A 167 -12.67 4.95 5.15
C VAL A 167 -13.14 3.50 5.25
N SER A 168 -14.43 3.27 5.58
CA SER A 168 -15.05 1.95 5.68
C SER A 168 -15.00 1.09 4.41
N GLU A 169 -14.98 1.69 3.22
CA GLU A 169 -14.91 0.91 1.97
C GLU A 169 -13.50 0.38 1.66
N TRP A 170 -12.46 0.92 2.31
CA TRP A 170 -11.07 0.48 2.12
C TRP A 170 -10.57 -0.38 3.27
N SER A 171 -11.13 -0.24 4.47
CA SER A 171 -10.81 -1.06 5.64
C SER A 171 -11.18 -2.54 5.46
N THR A 172 -12.22 -2.85 4.67
CA THR A 172 -12.58 -4.24 4.32
C THR A 172 -11.46 -4.95 3.54
N PHE A 173 -10.53 -4.22 2.95
CA PHE A 173 -9.35 -4.78 2.29
C PHE A 173 -8.16 -4.93 3.23
N GLU A 174 -8.19 -4.27 4.39
CA GLU A 174 -7.17 -4.39 5.43
C GLU A 174 -7.44 -5.60 6.36
N ASP A 175 -8.70 -5.99 6.53
CA ASP A 175 -9.15 -7.01 7.49
C ASP A 175 -9.46 -8.39 6.87
N GLY A 176 -8.98 -8.70 5.70
CA GLY A 176 -9.20 -9.98 5.02
C GLY A 176 -8.76 -11.21 5.81
N GLY A 177 -9.51 -11.54 6.85
CA GLY A 177 -9.36 -12.74 7.66
C GLY A 177 -9.86 -12.59 9.09
N GLU A 178 -11.05 -13.15 9.33
CA GLU A 178 -11.72 -13.46 10.58
C GLU A 178 -12.87 -12.53 10.98
N SER A 179 -14.08 -13.03 10.71
CA SER A 179 -15.31 -12.65 11.39
C SER A 179 -15.22 -13.08 12.87
N GLY A 180 -14.67 -12.22 13.71
CA GLY A 180 -14.69 -12.35 15.16
C GLY A 180 -15.60 -11.29 15.75
N THR A 181 -16.69 -11.72 16.37
CA THR A 181 -17.69 -10.95 17.09
C THR A 181 -17.07 -9.87 18.00
N PRO A 182 -17.55 -8.63 18.01
CA PRO A 182 -17.03 -7.62 18.92
C PRO A 182 -17.46 -7.95 20.37
N ALA A 183 -16.48 -8.05 21.25
CA ALA A 183 -16.71 -8.10 22.69
C ALA A 183 -17.17 -6.74 23.23
N PRO A 184 -18.03 -6.69 24.27
CA PRO A 184 -18.64 -5.46 24.77
C PRO A 184 -17.60 -4.54 25.45
N ALA A 185 -17.75 -3.25 25.20
CA ALA A 185 -17.00 -2.18 25.81
C ALA A 185 -17.12 -2.23 27.35
N ASN A 186 -15.97 -2.27 28.03
CA ASN A 186 -15.91 -2.00 29.45
C ASN A 186 -15.29 -0.61 29.66
N SER A 187 -16.06 0.23 30.34
CA SER A 187 -15.75 1.60 30.68
C SER A 187 -14.75 1.68 31.84
N SER A 188 -14.04 2.81 31.86
CA SER A 188 -13.32 3.43 32.98
C SER A 188 -11.82 3.09 33.10
N ARG A 189 -10.99 4.08 32.78
CA ARG A 189 -10.16 4.85 33.72
C ARG A 189 -9.24 5.88 33.02
N THR A 190 -9.46 7.10 33.47
CA THR A 190 -8.69 8.32 33.59
C THR A 190 -7.17 8.30 33.47
N ALA A 191 -6.68 9.30 32.72
CA ALA A 191 -5.48 10.13 32.90
C ALA A 191 -4.08 9.51 32.69
N ALA A 192 -3.37 10.07 31.72
CA ALA A 192 -2.16 10.86 31.93
C ALA A 192 -1.56 11.27 30.57
N SER A 193 -1.53 12.57 30.33
CA SER A 193 -0.77 13.21 29.24
C SER A 193 0.70 12.84 29.33
N ARG A 194 1.24 12.18 28.29
CA ARG A 194 2.67 12.24 27.98
C ARG A 194 2.80 12.62 26.51
N GLN A 195 3.28 13.83 26.29
CA GLN A 195 3.75 14.31 25.01
C GLN A 195 4.85 13.40 24.49
N ILE A 196 4.63 12.82 23.32
CA ILE A 196 5.66 12.08 22.57
C ILE A 196 6.18 13.05 21.50
N PRO A 197 7.48 13.30 21.41
CA PRO A 197 8.03 14.20 20.40
C PRO A 197 7.85 13.63 19.01
N LEU A 198 7.42 14.48 18.08
CA LEU A 198 7.32 14.21 16.64
C LEU A 198 8.70 13.83 16.09
N LEU A 199 8.91 12.55 15.81
CA LEU A 199 10.07 12.09 15.08
C LEU A 199 9.90 12.46 13.60
N ARG A 200 10.69 13.41 13.15
CA ARG A 200 10.86 13.75 11.74
C ARG A 200 11.52 12.58 11.02
N CYS A 201 10.87 12.04 9.99
CA CYS A 201 11.56 11.25 8.98
C CYS A 201 12.44 12.22 8.17
N GLY A 202 13.76 12.22 8.46
CA GLY A 202 14.78 12.86 7.64
C GLY A 202 15.13 11.99 6.43
#